data_67a1f14058a5e42787c3ecb18133dbcf
#
_entry.id   67a1f14058a5e42787c3ecb18133dbcf
#
_cell.length_a   1.000
_cell.length_b   1.000
_cell.length_c   1.000
_cell.angle_alpha   90.00
_cell.angle_beta   90.00
_cell.angle_gamma   90.00
#
_symmetry.space_group_name_H-M   'P 1'
#
loop_
_entity.id
_entity.type
_entity.pdbx_description
1 polymer ?
#
loop_
_entity_poly.entity_id
_entity_poly.type
_entity_poly.pdbx_seq_one_letter_code
_entity_poly.pdbx_strand_id
1 'polypeptide(L)'
;MLRQEQIAIVVDSQKESFVKKDRTLTRESLKDVPIFSSFATMITGVRRCGKSTLLLQIIKDKYEQALYLNFEDLRLTGFETNDLVRLHQEVVKRGLNVVCFDEIQLVQQWEVFVHQLLREGYTVFVSGSNASLLSKEMGTHLTGRHVSMELFPFSYTEYLSYVNSEADAISLKAYLHTGGFPEYLKHGSELILQNLLEDILVRDIAVRHSIRDVDALKQLAIYLIANTGALVSANKLINLFGIKSSATILEYFAWLKDAYLIEFLPLFSYSIKVQTRNPKKVYAIDTGLISATSTAFSDNTGHKLENLVYLHLRRKKTELYYFKEKGECDFVSFSKGKAQEVVQVCLRIDDINFDREYNGLVAAMQAFGLNQGVIVTLDQKDYFEKNGYVVKMIPAHEYLGS
;
A
#
# COMPACT_ATOMS: atom_id res chain seq x y z
N MET A 1 1.65 -32.74 -10.20
CA MET A 1 1.64 -33.45 -8.90
C MET A 1 3.07 -33.68 -8.42
N LEU A 2 3.45 -33.08 -7.30
CA LEU A 2 4.80 -33.17 -6.71
C LEU A 2 4.91 -34.36 -5.74
N ARG A 3 6.10 -34.92 -5.58
CA ARG A 3 6.35 -35.93 -4.52
C ARG A 3 6.52 -35.23 -3.17
N GLN A 4 6.12 -35.89 -2.09
CA GLN A 4 6.28 -35.33 -0.73
C GLN A 4 7.74 -34.98 -0.41
N GLU A 5 8.69 -35.80 -0.85
CA GLU A 5 10.13 -35.54 -0.69
C GLU A 5 10.57 -34.25 -1.40
N GLN A 6 10.01 -33.91 -2.54
CA GLN A 6 10.31 -32.68 -3.26
C GLN A 6 9.82 -31.46 -2.47
N ILE A 7 8.62 -31.53 -1.89
CA ILE A 7 8.07 -30.48 -1.03
C ILE A 7 8.96 -30.30 0.20
N ALA A 8 9.35 -31.39 0.85
CA ALA A 8 10.25 -31.37 2.02
C ALA A 8 11.60 -30.70 1.70
N ILE A 9 12.22 -31.06 0.56
CA ILE A 9 13.49 -30.44 0.11
C ILE A 9 13.33 -28.93 -0.10
N VAL A 10 12.23 -28.50 -0.70
CA VAL A 10 11.98 -27.05 -0.92
C VAL A 10 11.81 -26.33 0.40
N VAL A 11 11.02 -26.86 1.33
CA VAL A 11 10.82 -26.31 2.68
C VAL A 11 12.16 -26.15 3.41
N ASP A 12 13.02 -27.20 3.39
CA ASP A 12 14.31 -27.17 4.07
C ASP A 12 15.27 -26.16 3.42
N SER A 13 15.36 -26.15 2.09
CA SER A 13 16.18 -25.21 1.34
C SER A 13 15.76 -23.75 1.55
N GLN A 14 14.45 -23.47 1.61
CA GLN A 14 13.96 -22.13 1.89
C GLN A 14 14.26 -21.72 3.34
N LYS A 15 14.15 -22.63 4.31
CA LYS A 15 14.53 -22.40 5.71
C LYS A 15 16.02 -22.03 5.84
N GLU A 16 16.92 -22.74 5.14
CA GLU A 16 18.34 -22.41 5.13
C GLU A 16 18.65 -21.04 4.52
N SER A 17 17.96 -20.69 3.43
CA SER A 17 18.09 -19.39 2.76
C SER A 17 17.62 -18.24 3.66
N PHE A 18 16.67 -18.52 4.53
CA PHE A 18 16.14 -17.64 5.52
C PHE A 18 17.19 -17.18 6.55
N VAL A 19 17.95 -18.13 7.11
CA VAL A 19 18.99 -17.85 8.11
C VAL A 19 20.09 -16.94 7.53
N LYS A 20 20.34 -17.01 6.23
CA LYS A 20 21.36 -16.18 5.54
C LYS A 20 20.93 -14.73 5.29
N LYS A 21 19.63 -14.40 5.35
CA LYS A 21 19.09 -13.07 5.10
C LYS A 21 19.06 -12.14 6.34
N ASP A 22 19.94 -12.31 7.30
CA ASP A 22 19.88 -11.76 8.66
C ASP A 22 20.11 -10.24 8.81
N ARG A 23 20.31 -9.47 7.73
CA ARG A 23 20.57 -8.02 7.79
C ARG A 23 19.51 -7.21 7.07
N THR A 24 18.26 -7.37 7.45
CA THR A 24 17.18 -6.53 6.92
C THR A 24 16.71 -5.53 7.98
N LEU A 25 16.29 -4.33 7.53
CA LEU A 25 15.65 -3.35 8.40
C LEU A 25 14.41 -3.97 9.05
N THR A 26 14.30 -3.88 10.37
CA THR A 26 13.09 -4.28 11.09
C THR A 26 11.94 -3.36 10.70
N ARG A 27 10.83 -3.93 10.21
CA ARG A 27 9.68 -3.15 9.78
C ARG A 27 8.92 -2.60 11.00
N GLU A 28 8.54 -1.32 10.95
CA GLU A 28 7.72 -0.69 12.01
C GLU A 28 6.42 -1.47 12.24
N SER A 29 5.83 -1.93 11.16
CA SER A 29 4.59 -2.71 11.15
C SER A 29 4.69 -4.08 11.85
N LEU A 30 5.88 -4.57 12.18
CA LEU A 30 6.06 -5.83 12.92
C LEU A 30 5.39 -5.81 14.30
N LYS A 31 5.34 -4.64 14.95
CA LYS A 31 4.72 -4.46 16.26
C LYS A 31 3.20 -4.63 16.22
N ASP A 32 2.60 -4.25 15.09
CA ASP A 32 1.15 -4.16 14.89
C ASP A 32 0.57 -5.36 14.12
N VAL A 33 1.37 -6.42 13.93
CA VAL A 33 0.91 -7.64 13.27
C VAL A 33 -0.21 -8.29 14.08
N PRO A 34 -1.45 -8.36 13.54
CA PRO A 34 -2.58 -8.94 14.25
C PRO A 34 -2.42 -10.46 14.33
N ILE A 35 -2.45 -11.01 15.54
CA ILE A 35 -2.39 -12.45 15.78
C ILE A 35 -3.59 -12.84 16.62
N PHE A 36 -4.51 -13.59 16.04
CA PHE A 36 -5.71 -14.06 16.71
C PHE A 36 -5.84 -15.57 16.52
N SER A 37 -6.19 -16.28 17.58
CA SER A 37 -6.55 -17.70 17.47
C SER A 37 -7.72 -17.87 16.50
N SER A 38 -7.66 -18.86 15.64
CA SER A 38 -8.70 -19.18 14.64
C SER A 38 -8.87 -18.16 13.48
N PHE A 39 -7.94 -17.20 13.32
CA PHE A 39 -7.91 -16.26 12.20
C PHE A 39 -6.57 -16.34 11.48
N ALA A 40 -6.59 -16.37 10.16
CA ALA A 40 -5.37 -16.19 9.36
C ALA A 40 -4.96 -14.72 9.32
N THR A 41 -3.69 -14.44 9.53
CA THR A 41 -3.12 -13.11 9.31
C THR A 41 -2.65 -13.00 7.86
N MET A 42 -3.21 -12.05 7.14
CA MET A 42 -2.90 -11.83 5.74
C MET A 42 -2.07 -10.58 5.55
N ILE A 43 -0.86 -10.73 5.04
CA ILE A 43 0.02 -9.63 4.69
C ILE A 43 -0.14 -9.34 3.21
N THR A 44 -0.77 -8.21 2.91
CA THR A 44 -1.03 -7.73 1.55
C THR A 44 -0.16 -6.51 1.24
N GLY A 45 -0.14 -6.07 0.00
CA GLY A 45 0.58 -4.86 -0.40
C GLY A 45 1.27 -5.02 -1.75
N VAL A 46 1.75 -3.91 -2.30
CA VAL A 46 2.38 -3.85 -3.61
C VAL A 46 3.54 -4.84 -3.74
N ARG A 47 3.78 -5.32 -4.95
CA ARG A 47 4.93 -6.18 -5.27
C ARG A 47 6.24 -5.52 -4.80
N ARG A 48 7.16 -6.32 -4.20
CA ARG A 48 8.49 -5.88 -3.70
C ARG A 48 8.48 -4.86 -2.55
N CYS A 49 7.36 -4.63 -1.85
CA CYS A 49 7.34 -3.79 -0.65
C CYS A 49 7.94 -4.45 0.61
N GLY A 50 8.29 -5.74 0.55
CA GLY A 50 8.95 -6.47 1.66
C GLY A 50 8.05 -7.44 2.43
N LYS A 51 6.94 -7.94 1.86
CA LYS A 51 6.01 -8.90 2.51
C LYS A 51 6.72 -10.16 2.99
N SER A 52 7.51 -10.79 2.13
CA SER A 52 8.32 -11.97 2.49
C SER A 52 9.27 -11.67 3.64
N THR A 53 9.90 -10.49 3.64
CA THR A 53 10.79 -10.05 4.73
C THR A 53 10.01 -9.90 6.03
N LEU A 54 8.81 -9.31 6.01
CA LEU A 54 7.98 -9.18 7.20
C LEU A 54 7.55 -10.56 7.75
N LEU A 55 7.15 -11.52 6.88
CA LEU A 55 6.88 -12.90 7.30
C LEU A 55 8.09 -13.51 8.03
N LEU A 56 9.29 -13.29 7.51
CA LEU A 56 10.53 -13.76 8.11
C LEU A 56 10.79 -13.10 9.47
N GLN A 57 10.54 -11.80 9.60
CA GLN A 57 10.68 -11.08 10.86
C GLN A 57 9.65 -11.54 11.90
N ILE A 58 8.41 -11.84 11.50
CA ILE A 58 7.38 -12.41 12.37
C ILE A 58 7.84 -13.75 12.94
N ILE A 59 8.39 -14.64 12.11
CA ILE A 59 8.88 -15.93 12.56
C ILE A 59 10.02 -15.74 13.57
N LYS A 60 10.99 -14.89 13.24
CA LYS A 60 12.17 -14.67 14.09
C LYS A 60 11.83 -14.00 15.42
N ASP A 61 10.87 -13.06 15.42
CA ASP A 61 10.52 -12.26 16.60
C ASP A 61 9.55 -12.98 17.55
N LYS A 62 8.59 -13.74 16.99
CA LYS A 62 7.45 -14.25 17.75
C LYS A 62 7.42 -15.75 17.93
N TYR A 63 8.21 -16.50 17.17
CA TYR A 63 8.16 -17.95 17.15
C TYR A 63 9.55 -18.57 17.08
N GLU A 64 9.77 -19.65 17.83
CA GLU A 64 11.02 -20.40 17.77
C GLU A 64 11.15 -21.20 16.47
N GLN A 65 10.02 -21.74 16.01
CA GLN A 65 9.95 -22.57 14.80
C GLN A 65 8.63 -22.33 14.06
N ALA A 66 8.73 -22.25 12.73
CA ALA A 66 7.60 -22.19 11.84
C ALA A 66 7.94 -22.88 10.51
N LEU A 67 6.93 -23.37 9.80
CA LEU A 67 7.10 -23.76 8.41
C LEU A 67 6.92 -22.52 7.53
N TYR A 68 7.93 -22.22 6.71
CA TYR A 68 7.85 -21.20 5.68
C TYR A 68 7.89 -21.83 4.30
N LEU A 69 6.99 -21.44 3.41
CA LEU A 69 6.97 -21.88 2.02
C LEU A 69 6.54 -20.74 1.10
N ASN A 70 7.43 -20.36 0.16
CA ASN A 70 7.15 -19.42 -0.91
C ASN A 70 6.78 -20.21 -2.18
N PHE A 71 5.60 -19.97 -2.71
CA PHE A 71 5.05 -20.66 -3.87
C PHE A 71 5.55 -20.11 -5.23
N GLU A 72 6.33 -19.00 -5.25
CA GLU A 72 7.05 -18.56 -6.48
C GLU A 72 8.28 -19.43 -6.79
N ASP A 73 8.65 -20.39 -5.95
CA ASP A 73 9.78 -21.28 -6.17
C ASP A 73 9.55 -22.18 -7.39
N LEU A 74 10.45 -22.13 -8.37
CA LEU A 74 10.35 -22.92 -9.61
C LEU A 74 10.22 -24.43 -9.36
N ARG A 75 10.78 -24.93 -8.26
CA ARG A 75 10.67 -26.34 -7.87
C ARG A 75 9.23 -26.77 -7.50
N LEU A 76 8.36 -25.76 -7.23
CA LEU A 76 6.94 -25.96 -6.99
C LEU A 76 6.08 -25.75 -8.25
N THR A 77 6.70 -25.59 -9.43
CA THR A 77 5.95 -25.50 -10.69
C THR A 77 5.07 -26.75 -10.88
N GLY A 78 3.77 -26.54 -11.16
CA GLY A 78 2.79 -27.64 -11.25
C GLY A 78 2.29 -28.12 -9.89
N PHE A 79 2.42 -27.32 -8.83
CA PHE A 79 1.79 -27.59 -7.55
C PHE A 79 0.26 -27.57 -7.70
N GLU A 80 -0.38 -28.65 -7.31
CA GLU A 80 -1.82 -28.87 -7.47
C GLU A 80 -2.51 -29.02 -6.11
N THR A 81 -3.83 -29.02 -6.09
CA THR A 81 -4.64 -29.17 -4.87
C THR A 81 -4.28 -30.45 -4.08
N ASN A 82 -3.99 -31.55 -4.75
CA ASN A 82 -3.56 -32.80 -4.08
C ASN A 82 -2.20 -32.65 -3.37
N ASP A 83 -1.37 -31.71 -3.78
CA ASP A 83 -0.08 -31.45 -3.14
C ASP A 83 -0.24 -30.70 -1.82
N LEU A 84 -1.38 -30.01 -1.59
CA LEU A 84 -1.75 -29.45 -0.30
C LEU A 84 -1.89 -30.52 0.78
N VAL A 85 -2.40 -31.70 0.43
CA VAL A 85 -2.50 -32.84 1.35
C VAL A 85 -1.10 -33.32 1.76
N ARG A 86 -0.14 -33.37 0.82
CA ARG A 86 1.25 -33.74 1.09
C ARG A 86 1.97 -32.67 1.91
N LEU A 87 1.71 -31.40 1.62
CA LEU A 87 2.21 -30.28 2.41
C LEU A 87 1.68 -30.36 3.85
N HIS A 88 0.40 -30.69 4.04
CA HIS A 88 -0.17 -30.90 5.37
C HIS A 88 0.54 -32.03 6.13
N GLN A 89 0.78 -33.18 5.47
CA GLN A 89 1.53 -34.28 6.06
C GLN A 89 2.95 -33.86 6.48
N GLU A 90 3.60 -32.99 5.70
CA GLU A 90 4.92 -32.46 6.02
C GLU A 90 4.87 -31.52 7.24
N VAL A 91 3.82 -30.67 7.36
CA VAL A 91 3.57 -29.82 8.54
C VAL A 91 3.42 -30.70 9.80
N VAL A 92 2.56 -31.71 9.75
CA VAL A 92 2.31 -32.65 10.87
C VAL A 92 3.59 -33.38 11.25
N LYS A 93 4.31 -33.94 10.27
CA LYS A 93 5.57 -34.70 10.50
C LYS A 93 6.64 -33.87 11.24
N ARG A 94 6.68 -32.56 10.98
CA ARG A 94 7.62 -31.62 11.61
C ARG A 94 7.19 -31.18 13.00
N GLY A 95 5.97 -31.46 13.43
CA GLY A 95 5.44 -31.05 14.72
C GLY A 95 5.32 -29.51 14.89
N LEU A 96 5.13 -28.79 13.80
CA LEU A 96 5.09 -27.32 13.79
C LEU A 96 3.65 -26.84 13.92
N ASN A 97 3.42 -25.82 14.75
CA ASN A 97 2.10 -25.21 14.98
C ASN A 97 1.92 -23.88 14.25
N VAL A 98 2.97 -23.38 13.58
CA VAL A 98 2.96 -22.10 12.85
C VAL A 98 3.35 -22.35 11.41
N VAL A 99 2.55 -21.83 10.49
CA VAL A 99 2.80 -21.91 9.05
C VAL A 99 2.75 -20.52 8.41
N CYS A 100 3.68 -20.25 7.52
CA CYS A 100 3.82 -19.01 6.77
C CYS A 100 3.89 -19.33 5.28
N PHE A 101 2.85 -18.97 4.54
CA PHE A 101 2.74 -19.19 3.11
C PHE A 101 2.90 -17.88 2.36
N ASP A 102 3.95 -17.78 1.57
CA ASP A 102 4.28 -16.59 0.78
C ASP A 102 3.80 -16.78 -0.66
N GLU A 103 3.15 -15.73 -1.23
CA GLU A 103 2.50 -15.72 -2.55
C GLU A 103 1.50 -16.88 -2.74
N ILE A 104 0.68 -17.13 -1.70
CA ILE A 104 -0.23 -18.29 -1.63
C ILE A 104 -1.29 -18.32 -2.75
N GLN A 105 -1.64 -17.16 -3.33
CA GLN A 105 -2.60 -17.06 -4.43
C GLN A 105 -2.16 -17.78 -5.71
N LEU A 106 -0.92 -18.28 -5.77
CA LEU A 106 -0.46 -19.13 -6.87
C LEU A 106 -0.99 -20.56 -6.79
N VAL A 107 -1.59 -20.93 -5.66
CA VAL A 107 -2.11 -22.28 -5.41
C VAL A 107 -3.62 -22.28 -5.49
N GLN A 108 -4.20 -23.18 -6.27
CA GLN A 108 -5.66 -23.34 -6.33
C GLN A 108 -6.20 -23.93 -5.03
N GLN A 109 -7.37 -23.45 -4.58
CA GLN A 109 -8.06 -23.90 -3.35
C GLN A 109 -7.22 -23.70 -2.05
N TRP A 110 -6.28 -22.79 -2.05
CA TRP A 110 -5.47 -22.47 -0.88
C TRP A 110 -6.31 -22.03 0.32
N GLU A 111 -7.43 -21.34 0.06
CA GLU A 111 -8.36 -20.85 1.08
C GLU A 111 -9.01 -21.98 1.87
N VAL A 112 -9.34 -23.10 1.20
CA VAL A 112 -9.87 -24.31 1.84
C VAL A 112 -8.81 -24.94 2.74
N PHE A 113 -7.58 -24.98 2.26
CA PHE A 113 -6.44 -25.50 3.02
C PHE A 113 -6.14 -24.66 4.26
N VAL A 114 -6.08 -23.33 4.12
CA VAL A 114 -5.91 -22.41 5.25
C VAL A 114 -7.04 -22.58 6.28
N HIS A 115 -8.29 -22.71 5.82
CA HIS A 115 -9.42 -22.94 6.72
C HIS A 115 -9.32 -24.29 7.47
N GLN A 116 -8.80 -25.34 6.84
CA GLN A 116 -8.53 -26.62 7.48
C GLN A 116 -7.49 -26.44 8.59
N LEU A 117 -6.35 -25.81 8.30
CA LEU A 117 -5.29 -25.55 9.27
C LEU A 117 -5.78 -24.75 10.48
N LEU A 118 -6.60 -23.71 10.25
CA LEU A 118 -7.22 -22.93 11.34
C LEU A 118 -8.13 -23.79 12.24
N ARG A 119 -8.89 -24.73 11.68
CA ARG A 119 -9.73 -25.66 12.45
C ARG A 119 -8.90 -26.66 13.27
N GLU A 120 -7.74 -27.02 12.77
CA GLU A 120 -6.79 -27.89 13.46
C GLU A 120 -5.95 -27.16 14.50
N GLY A 121 -6.13 -25.83 14.65
CA GLY A 121 -5.47 -25.03 15.68
C GLY A 121 -4.11 -24.44 15.27
N TYR A 122 -3.75 -24.48 13.99
CA TYR A 122 -2.52 -23.84 13.51
C TYR A 122 -2.64 -22.32 13.51
N THR A 123 -1.53 -21.64 13.78
CA THR A 123 -1.36 -20.21 13.50
C THR A 123 -0.90 -20.04 12.06
N VAL A 124 -1.70 -19.31 11.27
CA VAL A 124 -1.49 -19.21 9.82
C VAL A 124 -1.21 -17.78 9.42
N PHE A 125 -0.08 -17.57 8.77
CA PHE A 125 0.27 -16.32 8.07
C PHE A 125 0.30 -16.59 6.57
N VAL A 126 -0.28 -15.69 5.81
CA VAL A 126 -0.24 -15.74 4.34
C VAL A 126 0.16 -14.39 3.77
N SER A 127 0.85 -14.37 2.65
CA SER A 127 1.10 -13.15 1.90
C SER A 127 0.62 -13.24 0.47
N GLY A 128 0.37 -12.05 -0.12
CA GLY A 128 0.06 -11.92 -1.53
C GLY A 128 0.10 -10.48 -2.03
N SER A 129 0.39 -10.32 -3.31
CA SER A 129 0.56 -9.02 -3.96
C SER A 129 -0.76 -8.41 -4.50
N ASN A 130 -1.92 -9.03 -4.27
CA ASN A 130 -3.19 -8.56 -4.79
C ASN A 130 -4.32 -8.60 -3.75
N ALA A 131 -5.00 -7.44 -3.57
CA ALA A 131 -6.08 -7.29 -2.60
C ALA A 131 -7.32 -8.11 -2.96
N SER A 132 -7.69 -8.14 -4.25
CA SER A 132 -8.96 -8.73 -4.67
C SER A 132 -8.95 -10.26 -4.67
N LEU A 133 -7.81 -10.88 -4.94
CA LEU A 133 -7.69 -12.34 -4.85
C LEU A 133 -7.91 -12.81 -3.42
N LEU A 134 -7.22 -12.16 -2.51
CA LEU A 134 -7.31 -12.49 -1.10
C LEU A 134 -8.71 -12.21 -0.53
N SER A 135 -9.44 -11.22 -1.05
CA SER A 135 -10.79 -10.88 -0.56
C SER A 135 -11.92 -11.65 -1.25
N LYS A 136 -11.84 -11.89 -2.58
CA LYS A 136 -12.89 -12.60 -3.34
C LYS A 136 -12.93 -14.10 -3.05
N GLU A 137 -11.76 -14.74 -3.05
CA GLU A 137 -11.64 -16.18 -2.78
C GLU A 137 -12.01 -16.49 -1.33
N MET A 138 -11.74 -15.55 -0.40
CA MET A 138 -12.07 -15.72 1.01
C MET A 138 -13.53 -15.44 1.36
N GLY A 139 -14.20 -14.57 0.62
CA GLY A 139 -15.63 -14.32 0.80
C GLY A 139 -16.48 -15.55 0.57
N THR A 140 -16.00 -16.52 -0.22
CA THR A 140 -16.70 -17.77 -0.55
C THR A 140 -16.39 -18.92 0.41
N HIS A 141 -15.17 -19.05 0.91
CA HIS A 141 -14.73 -20.24 1.66
C HIS A 141 -14.22 -19.97 3.08
N LEU A 142 -13.53 -18.85 3.35
CA LEU A 142 -13.00 -18.55 4.68
C LEU A 142 -14.00 -17.87 5.64
N THR A 143 -15.20 -17.52 5.15
CA THR A 143 -16.31 -17.00 6.00
C THR A 143 -15.87 -15.99 7.08
N GLY A 144 -14.98 -15.05 6.73
CA GLY A 144 -14.54 -13.98 7.62
C GLY A 144 -13.45 -14.35 8.65
N ARG A 145 -12.85 -15.55 8.59
CA ARG A 145 -11.77 -15.94 9.53
C ARG A 145 -10.39 -15.48 9.06
N HIS A 146 -10.26 -14.20 8.76
CA HIS A 146 -8.97 -13.58 8.43
C HIS A 146 -8.91 -12.15 8.92
N VAL A 147 -7.71 -11.67 9.13
CA VAL A 147 -7.40 -10.26 9.39
C VAL A 147 -6.31 -9.82 8.42
N SER A 148 -6.61 -8.78 7.64
CA SER A 148 -5.67 -8.28 6.64
C SER A 148 -4.84 -7.13 7.21
N MET A 149 -3.57 -7.14 6.86
CA MET A 149 -2.61 -6.09 7.14
C MET A 149 -1.93 -5.68 5.84
N GLU A 150 -2.09 -4.42 5.44
CA GLU A 150 -1.42 -3.87 4.28
C GLU A 150 -0.01 -3.41 4.64
N LEU A 151 0.96 -3.85 3.85
CA LEU A 151 2.35 -3.43 3.94
C LEU A 151 2.69 -2.48 2.79
N PHE A 152 3.22 -1.33 3.15
CA PHE A 152 3.67 -0.31 2.21
C PHE A 152 5.18 -0.44 1.92
N PRO A 153 5.73 0.20 0.87
CA PRO A 153 7.16 0.53 0.81
C PRO A 153 7.60 1.23 2.11
N PHE A 154 8.88 1.38 2.36
CA PHE A 154 9.35 2.01 3.61
C PHE A 154 8.66 3.34 3.88
N SER A 155 8.28 3.59 5.13
CA SER A 155 7.85 4.90 5.62
C SER A 155 9.05 5.87 5.62
N TYR A 156 8.79 7.16 5.85
CA TYR A 156 9.90 8.11 5.99
C TYR A 156 10.81 7.75 7.18
N THR A 157 10.25 7.31 8.29
CA THR A 157 11.00 6.87 9.47
C THR A 157 11.77 5.56 9.23
N GLU A 158 11.20 4.61 8.49
CA GLU A 158 11.90 3.41 8.03
C GLU A 158 13.04 3.77 7.04
N TYR A 159 12.80 4.72 6.13
CA TYR A 159 13.81 5.24 5.22
C TYR A 159 14.99 5.86 5.97
N LEU A 160 14.72 6.75 6.93
CA LEU A 160 15.77 7.37 7.77
C LEU A 160 16.61 6.31 8.48
N SER A 161 15.94 5.32 9.07
CA SER A 161 16.63 4.20 9.72
C SER A 161 17.47 3.37 8.73
N TYR A 162 16.99 3.19 7.50
CA TYR A 162 17.70 2.44 6.47
C TYR A 162 18.94 3.16 5.95
N VAL A 163 18.85 4.49 5.73
CA VAL A 163 19.98 5.30 5.24
C VAL A 163 20.85 5.86 6.36
N ASN A 164 20.49 5.62 7.63
CA ASN A 164 21.15 6.14 8.83
C ASN A 164 21.25 7.68 8.81
N SER A 165 20.13 8.35 8.59
CA SER A 165 20.02 9.81 8.53
C SER A 165 19.02 10.35 9.55
N GLU A 166 19.13 11.65 9.89
CA GLU A 166 18.17 12.35 10.74
C GLU A 166 17.01 12.93 9.92
N ALA A 167 15.90 13.24 10.62
CA ALA A 167 14.74 13.88 10.01
C ALA A 167 14.98 15.37 9.78
N ASP A 168 15.22 15.76 8.53
CA ASP A 168 15.45 17.13 8.11
C ASP A 168 14.93 17.41 6.69
N ALA A 169 15.09 18.64 6.22
CA ALA A 169 14.67 19.03 4.87
C ALA A 169 15.50 18.34 3.77
N ILE A 170 16.73 17.92 4.03
CA ILE A 170 17.62 17.27 3.06
C ILE A 170 17.17 15.82 2.87
N SER A 171 17.01 15.08 3.95
CA SER A 171 16.54 13.70 3.94
C SER A 171 15.13 13.58 3.40
N LEU A 172 14.25 14.57 3.70
CA LEU A 172 12.91 14.62 3.11
C LEU A 172 12.95 14.79 1.58
N LYS A 173 13.77 15.72 1.06
CA LYS A 173 13.93 15.89 -0.40
C LYS A 173 14.47 14.64 -1.07
N ALA A 174 15.43 13.96 -0.43
CA ALA A 174 15.93 12.69 -0.92
C ALA A 174 14.82 11.63 -0.97
N TYR A 175 14.03 11.48 0.10
CA TYR A 175 12.91 10.54 0.14
C TYR A 175 11.79 10.89 -0.84
N LEU A 176 11.48 12.18 -1.05
CA LEU A 176 10.55 12.64 -2.09
C LEU A 176 10.98 12.19 -3.50
N HIS A 177 12.28 12.08 -3.74
CA HIS A 177 12.83 11.64 -5.01
C HIS A 177 12.92 10.11 -5.12
N THR A 178 13.45 9.45 -4.09
CA THR A 178 13.74 8.01 -4.12
C THR A 178 12.53 7.15 -3.76
N GLY A 179 11.59 7.64 -2.96
CA GLY A 179 10.55 6.82 -2.36
C GLY A 179 11.09 5.80 -1.37
N GLY A 180 10.30 4.77 -1.08
CA GLY A 180 10.56 3.77 -0.04
C GLY A 180 10.72 2.33 -0.54
N PHE A 181 10.85 2.06 -1.85
CA PHE A 181 11.05 0.69 -2.32
C PHE A 181 12.44 0.15 -1.91
N PRO A 182 12.51 -0.93 -1.09
CA PRO A 182 13.77 -1.43 -0.52
C PRO A 182 14.83 -1.79 -1.56
N GLU A 183 14.45 -2.42 -2.68
CA GLU A 183 15.39 -2.81 -3.73
C GLU A 183 15.97 -1.61 -4.47
N TYR A 184 15.14 -0.58 -4.69
CA TYR A 184 15.63 0.66 -5.30
C TYR A 184 16.61 1.38 -4.37
N LEU A 185 16.28 1.51 -3.10
CA LEU A 185 17.17 2.13 -2.10
C LEU A 185 18.50 1.38 -1.96
N LYS A 186 18.49 0.05 -2.14
CA LYS A 186 19.71 -0.77 -2.09
C LYS A 186 20.64 -0.56 -3.27
N HIS A 187 20.10 -0.39 -4.48
CA HIS A 187 20.88 -0.44 -5.73
C HIS A 187 20.98 0.90 -6.44
N GLY A 188 20.08 1.87 -6.17
CA GLY A 188 20.08 3.23 -6.72
C GLY A 188 19.79 3.34 -8.23
N SER A 189 19.23 2.31 -8.87
CA SER A 189 18.96 2.31 -10.30
C SER A 189 17.47 2.47 -10.60
N GLU A 190 17.09 3.53 -11.32
CA GLU A 190 15.71 3.79 -11.74
C GLU A 190 15.11 2.66 -12.57
N LEU A 191 15.94 1.90 -13.31
CA LEU A 191 15.51 0.72 -14.04
C LEU A 191 14.81 -0.31 -13.14
N ILE A 192 15.14 -0.36 -11.85
CA ILE A 192 14.48 -1.25 -10.90
C ILE A 192 13.02 -0.87 -10.72
N LEU A 193 12.71 0.44 -10.60
CA LEU A 193 11.34 0.92 -10.47
C LEU A 193 10.57 0.80 -11.78
N GLN A 194 11.21 1.06 -12.91
CA GLN A 194 10.61 0.88 -14.24
C GLN A 194 10.25 -0.59 -14.49
N ASN A 195 11.16 -1.52 -14.21
CA ASN A 195 10.91 -2.95 -14.32
C ASN A 195 9.84 -3.43 -13.31
N LEU A 196 9.83 -2.88 -12.10
CA LEU A 196 8.80 -3.17 -11.12
C LEU A 196 7.42 -2.75 -11.60
N LEU A 197 7.30 -1.54 -12.15
CA LEU A 197 6.04 -1.05 -12.73
C LEU A 197 5.58 -1.96 -13.88
N GLU A 198 6.49 -2.35 -14.77
CA GLU A 198 6.20 -3.26 -15.86
C GLU A 198 5.74 -4.64 -15.35
N ASP A 199 6.42 -5.21 -14.36
CA ASP A 199 6.02 -6.48 -13.73
C ASP A 199 4.61 -6.39 -13.12
N ILE A 200 4.26 -5.30 -12.42
CA ILE A 200 2.93 -5.09 -11.86
C ILE A 200 1.87 -5.01 -12.97
N LEU A 201 2.11 -4.19 -14.00
CA LEU A 201 1.14 -3.97 -15.06
C LEU A 201 0.93 -5.22 -15.92
N VAL A 202 2.01 -5.92 -16.26
CA VAL A 202 1.93 -7.10 -17.15
C VAL A 202 1.53 -8.35 -16.38
N ARG A 203 2.28 -8.72 -15.32
CA ARG A 203 2.07 -9.99 -14.62
C ARG A 203 0.90 -9.95 -13.66
N ASP A 204 0.83 -8.89 -12.82
CA ASP A 204 -0.15 -8.84 -11.74
C ASP A 204 -1.52 -8.35 -12.25
N ILE A 205 -1.57 -7.61 -13.38
CA ILE A 205 -2.82 -7.10 -13.95
C ILE A 205 -3.14 -7.73 -15.32
N ALA A 206 -2.34 -7.46 -16.36
CA ALA A 206 -2.72 -7.80 -17.74
C ALA A 206 -2.90 -9.29 -17.97
N VAL A 207 -1.95 -10.12 -17.54
CA VAL A 207 -2.03 -11.59 -17.65
C VAL A 207 -3.22 -12.13 -16.86
N ARG A 208 -3.40 -11.64 -15.64
CA ARG A 208 -4.47 -12.10 -14.74
C ARG A 208 -5.87 -11.81 -15.26
N HIS A 209 -6.07 -10.63 -15.82
CA HIS A 209 -7.38 -10.19 -16.35
C HIS A 209 -7.53 -10.42 -17.84
N SER A 210 -6.58 -11.10 -18.48
CA SER A 210 -6.57 -11.39 -19.92
C SER A 210 -6.75 -10.13 -20.77
N ILE A 211 -6.06 -9.04 -20.39
CA ILE A 211 -6.14 -7.75 -21.07
C ILE A 211 -5.45 -7.88 -22.44
N ARG A 212 -6.16 -7.53 -23.51
CA ARG A 212 -5.62 -7.57 -24.87
C ARG A 212 -4.78 -6.33 -25.20
N ASP A 213 -5.22 -5.17 -24.77
CA ASP A 213 -4.54 -3.89 -25.00
C ASP A 213 -3.75 -3.49 -23.75
N VAL A 214 -2.55 -4.05 -23.63
CA VAL A 214 -1.65 -3.79 -22.49
C VAL A 214 -1.07 -2.37 -22.56
N ASP A 215 -0.90 -1.82 -23.76
CA ASP A 215 -0.34 -0.48 -23.95
C ASP A 215 -1.29 0.59 -23.46
N ALA A 216 -2.59 0.44 -23.68
CA ALA A 216 -3.62 1.34 -23.12
C ALA A 216 -3.60 1.34 -21.58
N LEU A 217 -3.46 0.16 -20.95
CA LEU A 217 -3.32 0.04 -19.51
C LEU A 217 -2.05 0.75 -19.01
N LYS A 218 -0.90 0.55 -19.68
CA LYS A 218 0.38 1.16 -19.32
C LYS A 218 0.30 2.69 -19.41
N GLN A 219 -0.19 3.22 -20.52
CA GLN A 219 -0.34 4.66 -20.71
C GLN A 219 -1.25 5.28 -19.66
N LEU A 220 -2.39 4.65 -19.35
CA LEU A 220 -3.29 5.09 -18.29
C LEU A 220 -2.61 5.07 -16.91
N ALA A 221 -1.88 4.01 -16.57
CA ALA A 221 -1.17 3.90 -15.30
C ALA A 221 -0.11 5.01 -15.15
N ILE A 222 0.72 5.22 -16.17
CA ILE A 222 1.73 6.28 -16.20
C ILE A 222 1.06 7.66 -16.06
N TYR A 223 -0.04 7.89 -16.78
CA TYR A 223 -0.80 9.14 -16.66
C TYR A 223 -1.30 9.37 -15.23
N LEU A 224 -1.86 8.34 -14.56
CA LEU A 224 -2.36 8.46 -13.20
C LEU A 224 -1.23 8.71 -12.19
N ILE A 225 -0.09 8.03 -12.34
CA ILE A 225 1.09 8.22 -11.49
C ILE A 225 1.63 9.66 -11.66
N ALA A 226 1.76 10.14 -12.88
CA ALA A 226 2.27 11.48 -13.18
C ALA A 226 1.32 12.61 -12.70
N ASN A 227 0.01 12.32 -12.60
CA ASN A 227 -1.01 13.26 -12.14
C ASN A 227 -1.46 13.00 -10.69
N THR A 228 -0.54 12.52 -9.84
CA THR A 228 -0.82 12.35 -8.41
C THR A 228 -1.31 13.65 -7.77
N GLY A 229 -2.26 13.57 -6.82
CA GLY A 229 -2.93 14.74 -6.23
C GLY A 229 -4.07 15.34 -7.09
N ALA A 230 -4.12 15.04 -8.40
CA ALA A 230 -5.13 15.60 -9.28
C ALA A 230 -6.48 14.88 -9.20
N LEU A 231 -7.55 15.62 -9.52
CA LEU A 231 -8.91 15.08 -9.64
C LEU A 231 -9.09 14.33 -10.96
N VAL A 232 -9.39 13.05 -10.89
CA VAL A 232 -9.64 12.16 -12.04
C VAL A 232 -11.05 11.63 -12.05
N SER A 233 -11.60 11.45 -13.25
CA SER A 233 -12.86 10.73 -13.47
C SER A 233 -12.78 9.92 -14.77
N ALA A 234 -13.39 8.74 -14.79
CA ALA A 234 -13.38 7.86 -15.95
C ALA A 234 -13.93 8.58 -17.22
N ASN A 235 -14.98 9.38 -17.07
CA ASN A 235 -15.59 10.08 -18.20
C ASN A 235 -14.64 11.09 -18.88
N LYS A 236 -13.75 11.75 -18.13
CA LYS A 236 -12.77 12.70 -18.69
C LYS A 236 -11.63 11.99 -19.44
N LEU A 237 -11.44 10.70 -19.21
CA LEU A 237 -10.37 9.91 -19.82
C LEU A 237 -10.84 9.09 -21.03
N ILE A 238 -12.15 9.12 -21.37
CA ILE A 238 -12.68 8.48 -22.58
C ILE A 238 -11.97 9.07 -23.81
N ASN A 239 -11.63 8.17 -24.76
CA ASN A 239 -10.88 8.44 -25.98
C ASN A 239 -9.40 8.84 -25.77
N LEU A 240 -8.93 8.92 -24.53
CA LEU A 240 -7.51 8.93 -24.27
C LEU A 240 -6.97 7.49 -24.26
N PHE A 241 -5.73 7.31 -24.66
CA PHE A 241 -5.03 6.01 -24.66
C PHE A 241 -5.76 4.89 -25.45
N GLY A 242 -6.57 5.25 -26.45
CA GLY A 242 -7.34 4.26 -27.22
C GLY A 242 -8.57 3.68 -26.51
N ILE A 243 -8.86 4.03 -25.26
CA ILE A 243 -9.96 3.49 -24.46
C ILE A 243 -11.26 4.24 -24.76
N LYS A 244 -12.23 3.53 -25.31
CA LYS A 244 -13.51 4.12 -25.77
C LYS A 244 -14.65 4.06 -24.74
N SER A 245 -14.48 3.35 -23.63
CA SER A 245 -15.54 3.09 -22.66
C SER A 245 -15.11 3.54 -21.25
N SER A 246 -15.98 4.29 -20.57
CA SER A 246 -15.80 4.61 -19.15
C SER A 246 -15.83 3.38 -18.26
N ALA A 247 -16.55 2.32 -18.65
CA ALA A 247 -16.58 1.06 -17.92
C ALA A 247 -15.20 0.40 -17.90
N THR A 248 -14.53 0.33 -19.06
CA THR A 248 -13.15 -0.21 -19.15
C THR A 248 -12.16 0.61 -18.31
N ILE A 249 -12.28 1.96 -18.31
CA ILE A 249 -11.43 2.80 -17.45
C ILE A 249 -11.67 2.50 -15.98
N LEU A 250 -12.93 2.32 -15.55
CA LEU A 250 -13.27 1.98 -14.17
C LEU A 250 -12.74 0.58 -13.78
N GLU A 251 -12.76 -0.38 -14.71
CA GLU A 251 -12.13 -1.70 -14.50
C GLU A 251 -10.62 -1.55 -14.32
N TYR A 252 -9.94 -0.76 -15.16
CA TYR A 252 -8.50 -0.49 -15.03
C TYR A 252 -8.19 0.22 -13.71
N PHE A 253 -9.02 1.20 -13.28
CA PHE A 253 -8.88 1.81 -11.96
C PHE A 253 -8.98 0.79 -10.83
N ALA A 254 -9.96 -0.13 -10.92
CA ALA A 254 -10.12 -1.18 -9.91
C ALA A 254 -8.90 -2.11 -9.88
N TRP A 255 -8.38 -2.53 -11.04
CA TRP A 255 -7.23 -3.44 -11.10
C TRP A 255 -5.92 -2.78 -10.65
N LEU A 256 -5.70 -1.49 -10.98
CA LEU A 256 -4.55 -0.71 -10.51
C LEU A 256 -4.60 -0.54 -8.98
N LYS A 257 -5.79 -0.33 -8.43
CA LYS A 257 -6.02 -0.28 -6.99
C LYS A 257 -5.80 -1.65 -6.34
N ASP A 258 -6.34 -2.71 -6.92
CA ASP A 258 -6.20 -4.09 -6.42
C ASP A 258 -4.74 -4.56 -6.41
N ALA A 259 -3.91 -4.05 -7.35
CA ALA A 259 -2.47 -4.26 -7.38
C ALA A 259 -1.70 -3.32 -6.42
N TYR A 260 -2.39 -2.51 -5.63
CA TYR A 260 -1.80 -1.51 -4.72
C TYR A 260 -0.92 -0.46 -5.40
N LEU A 261 -1.05 -0.26 -6.72
CA LEU A 261 -0.23 0.69 -7.45
C LEU A 261 -0.74 2.12 -7.32
N ILE A 262 -2.08 2.27 -7.37
CA ILE A 262 -2.80 3.54 -7.34
C ILE A 262 -3.91 3.49 -6.31
N GLU A 263 -4.11 4.62 -5.64
CA GLU A 263 -5.23 4.84 -4.74
C GLU A 263 -6.09 6.02 -5.19
N PHE A 264 -7.37 5.97 -4.82
CA PHE A 264 -8.35 6.97 -5.16
C PHE A 264 -9.01 7.51 -3.89
N LEU A 265 -8.78 8.78 -3.60
CA LEU A 265 -9.37 9.48 -2.46
C LEU A 265 -10.71 10.09 -2.90
N PRO A 266 -11.85 9.69 -2.29
CA PRO A 266 -13.15 10.25 -2.63
C PRO A 266 -13.39 11.62 -1.97
N LEU A 267 -14.32 12.40 -2.56
CA LEU A 267 -14.90 13.58 -1.94
C LEU A 267 -15.67 13.14 -0.66
N PHE A 268 -15.52 13.90 0.42
CA PHE A 268 -16.39 13.71 1.57
C PHE A 268 -17.85 14.09 1.22
N SER A 269 -18.76 13.21 1.52
CA SER A 269 -20.20 13.48 1.47
C SER A 269 -20.93 12.48 2.34
N TYR A 270 -21.99 12.89 3.02
CA TYR A 270 -22.90 11.96 3.70
C TYR A 270 -23.69 11.06 2.73
N SER A 271 -23.73 11.42 1.44
CA SER A 271 -24.36 10.62 0.40
C SER A 271 -23.33 9.77 -0.35
N ILE A 272 -23.42 8.44 -0.21
CA ILE A 272 -22.60 7.47 -0.98
C ILE A 272 -22.73 7.71 -2.49
N LYS A 273 -23.93 8.07 -2.99
CA LYS A 273 -24.17 8.40 -4.40
C LYS A 273 -23.33 9.59 -4.86
N VAL A 274 -23.19 10.62 -4.01
CA VAL A 274 -22.36 11.78 -4.29
C VAL A 274 -20.88 11.40 -4.28
N GLN A 275 -20.41 10.68 -3.27
CA GLN A 275 -19.03 10.18 -3.20
C GLN A 275 -18.62 9.37 -4.45
N THR A 276 -19.54 8.48 -4.91
CA THR A 276 -19.26 7.60 -6.05
C THR A 276 -19.19 8.36 -7.38
N ARG A 277 -20.04 9.38 -7.56
CA ARG A 277 -20.16 10.12 -8.84
C ARG A 277 -19.13 11.23 -9.02
N ASN A 278 -18.62 11.77 -7.93
CA ASN A 278 -17.64 12.86 -8.00
C ASN A 278 -16.25 12.35 -8.42
N PRO A 279 -15.46 13.21 -9.07
CA PRO A 279 -14.05 12.92 -9.30
C PRO A 279 -13.33 12.57 -8.01
N LYS A 280 -12.32 11.73 -8.10
CA LYS A 280 -11.46 11.33 -6.97
C LYS A 280 -10.08 11.89 -7.15
N LYS A 281 -9.40 12.28 -6.07
CA LYS A 281 -7.96 12.54 -6.14
C LYS A 281 -7.22 11.20 -6.30
N VAL A 282 -6.19 11.18 -7.14
CA VAL A 282 -5.39 9.99 -7.40
C VAL A 282 -4.05 10.09 -6.66
N TYR A 283 -3.59 8.98 -6.07
CA TYR A 283 -2.30 8.91 -5.39
C TYR A 283 -1.55 7.64 -5.79
N ALA A 284 -0.24 7.76 -6.00
CA ALA A 284 0.65 6.64 -6.25
C ALA A 284 1.12 6.02 -4.93
N ILE A 285 1.41 4.72 -4.95
CA ILE A 285 1.89 3.99 -3.76
C ILE A 285 3.28 4.45 -3.29
N ASP A 286 4.04 5.13 -4.16
CA ASP A 286 5.41 5.51 -3.86
C ASP A 286 5.86 6.69 -4.73
N THR A 287 6.59 7.65 -4.14
CA THR A 287 7.09 8.84 -4.85
C THR A 287 8.25 8.55 -5.78
N GLY A 288 9.02 7.50 -5.54
CA GLY A 288 10.08 7.03 -6.43
C GLY A 288 9.51 6.56 -7.77
N LEU A 289 8.33 5.89 -7.77
CA LEU A 289 7.63 5.55 -9.02
C LEU A 289 7.22 6.80 -9.79
N ILE A 290 6.76 7.85 -9.11
CA ILE A 290 6.45 9.14 -9.76
C ILE A 290 7.71 9.72 -10.41
N SER A 291 8.85 9.66 -9.73
CA SER A 291 10.13 10.13 -10.25
C SER A 291 10.60 9.32 -11.46
N ALA A 292 10.53 7.99 -11.39
CA ALA A 292 11.01 7.08 -12.42
C ALA A 292 10.13 7.05 -13.70
N THR A 293 8.86 7.50 -13.61
CA THR A 293 7.91 7.54 -14.74
C THR A 293 7.70 8.94 -15.29
N SER A 294 8.15 9.97 -14.58
CA SER A 294 7.93 11.36 -15.00
C SER A 294 8.81 11.71 -16.20
N THR A 295 8.17 12.08 -17.31
CA THR A 295 8.80 12.72 -18.45
C THR A 295 8.75 14.26 -18.35
N ALA A 296 8.21 14.78 -17.24
CA ALA A 296 7.96 16.22 -17.08
C ALA A 296 9.25 16.96 -16.75
N PHE A 297 9.48 18.04 -17.48
CA PHE A 297 10.56 19.00 -17.23
C PHE A 297 10.31 19.87 -15.98
N SER A 298 9.15 19.79 -15.35
CA SER A 298 8.79 20.52 -14.13
C SER A 298 8.87 19.61 -12.90
N ASP A 299 9.47 20.13 -11.85
CA ASP A 299 9.54 19.46 -10.56
C ASP A 299 8.16 19.48 -9.87
N ASN A 300 7.44 18.36 -9.89
CA ASN A 300 6.14 18.19 -9.24
C ASN A 300 6.26 17.99 -7.72
N THR A 301 7.20 18.69 -7.07
CA THR A 301 7.51 18.53 -5.64
C THR A 301 6.28 18.71 -4.75
N GLY A 302 5.39 19.66 -5.07
CA GLY A 302 4.14 19.88 -4.33
C GLY A 302 3.21 18.66 -4.34
N HIS A 303 2.99 18.07 -5.52
CA HIS A 303 2.15 16.89 -5.66
C HIS A 303 2.79 15.64 -5.00
N LYS A 304 4.13 15.50 -5.08
CA LYS A 304 4.85 14.44 -4.36
C LYS A 304 4.73 14.60 -2.84
N LEU A 305 4.79 15.85 -2.34
CA LEU A 305 4.60 16.14 -0.93
C LEU A 305 3.19 15.76 -0.47
N GLU A 306 2.17 16.16 -1.24
CA GLU A 306 0.77 15.78 -0.98
C GLU A 306 0.60 14.24 -1.00
N ASN A 307 1.24 13.55 -1.96
CA ASN A 307 1.24 12.09 -2.02
C ASN A 307 1.89 11.44 -0.78
N LEU A 308 2.99 11.98 -0.27
CA LEU A 308 3.62 11.48 0.96
C LEU A 308 2.72 11.65 2.18
N VAL A 309 2.08 12.82 2.32
CA VAL A 309 1.13 13.07 3.41
C VAL A 309 -0.07 12.12 3.31
N TYR A 310 -0.60 11.89 2.11
CA TYR A 310 -1.64 10.90 1.87
C TYR A 310 -1.22 9.50 2.36
N LEU A 311 -0.04 9.04 1.95
CA LEU A 311 0.47 7.71 2.34
C LEU A 311 0.70 7.60 3.85
N HIS A 312 1.18 8.67 4.50
CA HIS A 312 1.34 8.71 5.95
C HIS A 312 -0.01 8.57 6.67
N LEU A 313 -1.01 9.34 6.27
CA LEU A 313 -2.36 9.26 6.84
C LEU A 313 -3.00 7.89 6.60
N ARG A 314 -2.81 7.32 5.41
CA ARG A 314 -3.35 5.99 5.06
C ARG A 314 -2.75 4.87 5.92
N ARG A 315 -1.47 4.94 6.28
CA ARG A 315 -0.82 3.99 7.20
C ARG A 315 -1.47 3.95 8.59
N LYS A 316 -2.09 5.06 9.02
CA LYS A 316 -2.83 5.15 10.30
C LYS A 316 -4.17 4.39 10.27
N LYS A 317 -4.54 3.75 9.15
CA LYS A 317 -5.77 2.95 8.95
C LYS A 317 -7.06 3.74 9.24
N THR A 318 -7.06 5.04 8.97
CA THR A 318 -8.23 5.91 9.05
C THR A 318 -8.96 5.98 7.71
N GLU A 319 -10.26 6.26 7.73
CA GLU A 319 -10.99 6.60 6.52
C GLU A 319 -10.59 8.00 6.08
N LEU A 320 -10.21 8.16 4.82
CA LEU A 320 -9.71 9.41 4.28
C LEU A 320 -10.63 9.94 3.17
N TYR A 321 -10.81 11.26 3.17
CA TYR A 321 -11.58 12.00 2.16
C TYR A 321 -10.89 13.33 1.87
N TYR A 322 -11.10 13.89 0.66
CA TYR A 322 -10.89 15.32 0.45
C TYR A 322 -12.19 16.08 0.69
N PHE A 323 -12.11 17.35 1.07
CA PHE A 323 -13.24 18.20 1.32
C PHE A 323 -13.31 19.34 0.31
N LYS A 324 -14.52 19.65 -0.19
CA LYS A 324 -14.74 20.75 -1.13
C LYS A 324 -16.18 21.24 -1.05
N GLU A 325 -16.36 22.38 -0.37
CA GLU A 325 -17.62 23.13 -0.33
C GLU A 325 -17.34 24.63 -0.50
N LYS A 326 -17.31 25.41 0.59
CA LYS A 326 -16.94 26.84 0.59
C LYS A 326 -15.43 27.07 0.47
N GLY A 327 -14.65 26.03 0.67
CA GLY A 327 -13.20 25.95 0.54
C GLY A 327 -12.81 24.53 0.18
N GLU A 328 -11.53 24.29 -0.07
CA GLU A 328 -10.98 22.97 -0.36
C GLU A 328 -9.95 22.62 0.73
N CYS A 329 -10.04 21.37 1.25
CA CYS A 329 -9.06 20.80 2.15
C CYS A 329 -8.62 19.44 1.60
N ASP A 330 -7.31 19.20 1.57
CA ASP A 330 -6.74 18.03 0.91
C ASP A 330 -7.13 16.74 1.60
N PHE A 331 -7.10 16.72 2.95
CA PHE A 331 -7.40 15.51 3.70
C PHE A 331 -8.26 15.77 4.93
N VAL A 332 -9.26 14.93 5.09
CA VAL A 332 -10.04 14.78 6.32
C VAL A 332 -10.00 13.32 6.71
N SER A 333 -9.49 13.02 7.89
CA SER A 333 -9.43 11.67 8.41
C SER A 333 -10.58 11.38 9.38
N PHE A 334 -11.15 10.18 9.28
CA PHE A 334 -12.22 9.71 10.14
C PHE A 334 -11.81 8.42 10.85
N SER A 335 -12.27 8.30 12.09
CA SER A 335 -12.23 7.05 12.84
C SER A 335 -13.55 6.85 13.54
N LYS A 336 -14.17 5.66 13.36
CA LYS A 336 -15.47 5.32 13.94
C LYS A 336 -16.56 6.37 13.66
N GLY A 337 -16.58 6.90 12.42
CA GLY A 337 -17.56 7.88 11.96
C GLY A 337 -17.36 9.30 12.50
N LYS A 338 -16.25 9.60 13.19
CA LYS A 338 -15.92 10.94 13.70
C LYS A 338 -14.67 11.47 13.00
N ALA A 339 -14.70 12.73 12.56
CA ALA A 339 -13.53 13.40 12.06
C ALA A 339 -12.47 13.52 13.16
N GLN A 340 -11.23 13.20 12.81
CA GLN A 340 -10.09 13.20 13.73
C GLN A 340 -9.15 14.36 13.44
N GLU A 341 -8.86 14.57 12.16
CA GLU A 341 -7.85 15.53 11.72
C GLU A 341 -8.23 16.09 10.36
N VAL A 342 -7.94 17.36 10.14
CA VAL A 342 -7.97 18.04 8.83
C VAL A 342 -6.58 18.52 8.49
N VAL A 343 -6.12 18.20 7.28
CA VAL A 343 -4.76 18.47 6.83
C VAL A 343 -4.79 19.11 5.44
N GLN A 344 -4.15 20.26 5.34
CA GLN A 344 -3.86 20.93 4.08
C GLN A 344 -2.38 20.73 3.74
N VAL A 345 -2.03 20.57 2.47
CA VAL A 345 -0.64 20.42 2.06
C VAL A 345 -0.27 21.52 1.07
N CYS A 346 0.75 22.26 1.37
CA CYS A 346 1.27 23.29 0.50
C CYS A 346 2.79 23.29 0.52
N LEU A 347 3.43 23.36 -0.65
CA LEU A 347 4.88 23.36 -0.72
C LEU A 347 5.48 24.52 0.09
N ARG A 348 4.87 25.69 -0.06
CA ARG A 348 5.24 26.91 0.66
C ARG A 348 4.02 27.82 0.81
N ILE A 349 3.88 28.40 1.98
CA ILE A 349 2.90 29.46 2.27
C ILE A 349 3.56 30.83 2.08
N ASP A 350 2.88 31.70 1.35
CA ASP A 350 3.24 33.11 1.12
C ASP A 350 1.98 34.00 1.14
N ASP A 351 2.15 35.30 0.98
CA ASP A 351 1.05 36.28 1.03
C ASP A 351 -0.01 36.05 -0.08
N ILE A 352 0.37 35.34 -1.16
CA ILE A 352 -0.53 35.13 -2.32
C ILE A 352 -1.48 33.95 -2.04
N ASN A 353 -1.01 32.89 -1.39
CA ASN A 353 -1.77 31.66 -1.21
C ASN A 353 -2.30 31.46 0.21
N PHE A 354 -1.81 32.22 1.20
CA PHE A 354 -2.17 32.06 2.62
C PHE A 354 -3.68 32.04 2.84
N ASP A 355 -4.41 33.03 2.33
CA ASP A 355 -5.85 33.14 2.56
C ASP A 355 -6.61 31.94 1.98
N ARG A 356 -6.18 31.42 0.83
CA ARG A 356 -6.79 30.25 0.20
C ARG A 356 -6.58 29.00 1.05
N GLU A 357 -5.34 28.72 1.45
CA GLU A 357 -4.99 27.51 2.19
C GLU A 357 -5.57 27.55 3.62
N TYR A 358 -5.45 28.70 4.30
CA TYR A 358 -5.98 28.91 5.64
C TYR A 358 -7.52 28.81 5.66
N ASN A 359 -8.20 29.54 4.79
CA ASN A 359 -9.67 29.55 4.77
C ASN A 359 -10.24 28.20 4.32
N GLY A 360 -9.59 27.49 3.40
CA GLY A 360 -9.96 26.13 3.01
C GLY A 360 -9.91 25.16 4.18
N LEU A 361 -8.82 25.17 4.93
CA LEU A 361 -8.67 24.34 6.12
C LEU A 361 -9.69 24.70 7.22
N VAL A 362 -9.88 26.00 7.51
CA VAL A 362 -10.88 26.47 8.51
C VAL A 362 -12.31 26.09 8.09
N ALA A 363 -12.64 26.15 6.80
CA ALA A 363 -13.96 25.70 6.31
C ALA A 363 -14.18 24.21 6.59
N ALA A 364 -13.16 23.37 6.42
CA ALA A 364 -13.23 21.96 6.78
C ALA A 364 -13.34 21.78 8.31
N MET A 365 -12.57 22.53 9.10
CA MET A 365 -12.66 22.51 10.57
C MET A 365 -14.08 22.82 11.05
N GLN A 366 -14.70 23.85 10.48
CA GLN A 366 -16.11 24.24 10.77
C GLN A 366 -17.09 23.13 10.40
N ALA A 367 -16.96 22.58 9.21
CA ALA A 367 -17.87 21.53 8.73
C ALA A 367 -17.85 20.28 9.63
N PHE A 368 -16.72 19.96 10.24
CA PHE A 368 -16.53 18.76 11.05
C PHE A 368 -16.47 19.02 12.57
N GLY A 369 -16.66 20.27 13.00
CA GLY A 369 -16.64 20.62 14.42
C GLY A 369 -15.26 20.48 15.08
N LEU A 370 -14.19 20.66 14.31
CA LEU A 370 -12.83 20.64 14.81
C LEU A 370 -12.35 22.08 15.10
N ASN A 371 -11.57 22.26 16.14
CA ASN A 371 -10.98 23.55 16.50
C ASN A 371 -9.47 23.63 16.19
N GLN A 372 -8.89 22.52 15.73
CA GLN A 372 -7.48 22.47 15.33
C GLN A 372 -7.35 21.85 13.94
N GLY A 373 -6.40 22.36 13.14
CA GLY A 373 -6.05 21.83 11.83
C GLY A 373 -4.55 22.00 11.56
N VAL A 374 -4.05 21.31 10.57
CA VAL A 374 -2.62 21.30 10.22
C VAL A 374 -2.43 21.71 8.75
N ILE A 375 -1.48 22.62 8.51
CA ILE A 375 -0.91 22.86 7.18
C ILE A 375 0.47 22.22 7.18
N VAL A 376 0.66 21.21 6.32
CA VAL A 376 1.96 20.58 6.12
C VAL A 376 2.68 21.30 4.99
N THR A 377 3.88 21.82 5.27
CA THR A 377 4.73 22.52 4.30
C THR A 377 6.03 21.75 4.09
N LEU A 378 6.84 22.15 3.09
CA LEU A 378 8.14 21.51 2.87
C LEU A 378 9.06 21.73 4.10
N ASP A 379 9.17 22.99 4.57
CA ASP A 379 10.16 23.40 5.57
C ASP A 379 9.73 24.54 6.49
N GLN A 380 8.50 25.08 6.32
CA GLN A 380 8.02 26.22 7.13
C GLN A 380 7.31 25.71 8.40
N LYS A 381 7.48 26.49 9.49
CA LYS A 381 6.84 26.23 10.79
C LYS A 381 6.25 27.52 11.31
N ASP A 382 4.96 27.50 11.66
CA ASP A 382 4.24 28.65 12.20
C ASP A 382 3.01 28.20 12.99
N TYR A 383 2.32 29.15 13.60
CA TYR A 383 1.14 28.92 14.42
C TYR A 383 0.17 30.12 14.29
N PHE A 384 -1.07 29.82 13.94
CA PHE A 384 -2.11 30.83 13.79
C PHE A 384 -3.30 30.50 14.68
N GLU A 385 -3.76 31.49 15.44
CA GLU A 385 -4.98 31.40 16.23
C GLU A 385 -5.90 32.56 15.90
N LYS A 386 -7.11 32.25 15.40
CA LYS A 386 -8.11 33.24 15.02
C LYS A 386 -9.51 32.67 15.19
N ASN A 387 -10.41 33.45 15.84
CA ASN A 387 -11.81 33.10 16.02
C ASN A 387 -12.04 31.72 16.67
N GLY A 388 -11.17 31.30 17.58
CA GLY A 388 -11.25 30.00 18.27
C GLY A 388 -10.74 28.80 17.45
N TYR A 389 -10.17 29.04 16.27
CA TYR A 389 -9.52 28.02 15.43
C TYR A 389 -8.02 28.15 15.52
N VAL A 390 -7.37 27.01 15.71
CA VAL A 390 -5.91 26.86 15.77
C VAL A 390 -5.42 26.15 14.53
N VAL A 391 -4.55 26.80 13.77
CA VAL A 391 -3.89 26.22 12.61
C VAL A 391 -2.39 26.11 12.88
N LYS A 392 -1.86 24.89 12.89
CA LYS A 392 -0.43 24.63 13.04
C LYS A 392 0.17 24.42 11.66
N MET A 393 1.19 25.19 11.33
CA MET A 393 2.03 24.95 10.16
C MET A 393 3.24 24.10 10.58
N ILE A 394 3.41 22.94 9.99
CA ILE A 394 4.40 21.95 10.40
C ILE A 394 5.24 21.52 9.18
N PRO A 395 6.59 21.55 9.28
CA PRO A 395 7.46 21.00 8.25
C PRO A 395 7.17 19.50 8.03
N ALA A 396 7.17 19.06 6.78
CA ALA A 396 6.78 17.70 6.46
C ALA A 396 7.71 16.63 7.08
N HIS A 397 9.00 16.92 7.26
CA HIS A 397 9.91 16.00 7.94
C HIS A 397 9.54 15.78 9.42
N GLU A 398 9.00 16.82 10.11
CA GLU A 398 8.47 16.68 11.47
C GLU A 398 7.12 15.93 11.46
N TYR A 399 6.22 16.28 10.53
CA TYR A 399 4.89 15.67 10.43
C TYR A 399 4.95 14.17 10.08
N LEU A 400 5.82 13.78 9.15
CA LEU A 400 5.99 12.39 8.74
C LEU A 400 6.77 11.53 9.75
N GLY A 401 7.50 12.16 10.66
CA GLY A 401 8.24 11.51 11.75
C GLY A 401 7.43 11.31 13.04
N SER A 402 6.16 11.79 13.05
CA SER A 402 5.29 11.78 14.23
C SER A 402 4.37 10.55 14.31
#